data_2dc7a02adb4ca7a3a824abefbe7fef78
#
_entry.id   2dc7a02adb4ca7a3a824abefbe7fef78
#
_cell.length_a   1.000
_cell.length_b   1.000
_cell.length_c   1.000
_cell.angle_alpha   90.00
_cell.angle_beta   90.00
_cell.angle_gamma   90.00
#
_symmetry.space_group_name_H-M   'P 1'
#
loop_
_entity.id
_entity.type
_entity.pdbx_description
1 polymer ?
#
loop_
_entity_poly.entity_id
_entity_poly.type
_entity_poly.pdbx_seq_one_letter_code
_entity_poly.pdbx_strand_id
1 'polypeptide(L)'
;LKPYNMGVDLMSISSHKIHGPKGAGALFVKKGTRLVQHTFGGLQEGKIRPGTEPTPAIAGFGAAAAAIPDYRESLLHATQLRDYLVSRLKTIDGIRINSPADALPYITNISVEGIPSEVMLNYLSNMGIYVSSGSACSKGHKSRVLKAMNLSEDIINTALRISISVFTTKQELDYLVEGIVSARQTMKRLK
;
A
#
# COMPACT_ATOMS: atom_id res chain seq x y z
N LEU A 1 0.06 -15.88 7.61
CA LEU A 1 -1.28 -16.37 7.25
C LEU A 1 -1.29 -17.90 7.25
N LYS A 2 -2.40 -18.50 7.70
CA LYS A 2 -2.65 -19.95 7.68
C LYS A 2 -3.94 -20.20 6.90
N PRO A 3 -3.89 -20.34 5.57
CA PRO A 3 -5.06 -20.40 4.71
C PRO A 3 -6.07 -21.49 5.10
N TYR A 4 -5.58 -22.65 5.55
CA TYR A 4 -6.45 -23.72 6.04
C TYR A 4 -7.31 -23.29 7.23
N ASN A 5 -6.72 -22.57 8.19
CA ASN A 5 -7.43 -22.11 9.40
C ASN A 5 -8.42 -20.98 9.09
N MET A 6 -8.24 -20.30 7.96
CA MET A 6 -9.11 -19.22 7.48
C MET A 6 -10.27 -19.72 6.62
N GLY A 7 -10.37 -21.03 6.36
CA GLY A 7 -11.40 -21.60 5.48
C GLY A 7 -11.23 -21.22 4.01
N VAL A 8 -10.02 -20.81 3.59
CA VAL A 8 -9.75 -20.35 2.23
C VAL A 8 -9.42 -21.54 1.33
N ASP A 9 -10.08 -21.65 0.18
CA ASP A 9 -9.81 -22.69 -0.82
C ASP A 9 -8.74 -22.29 -1.83
N LEU A 10 -8.68 -21.01 -2.20
CA LEU A 10 -7.69 -20.44 -3.14
C LEU A 10 -7.17 -19.11 -2.61
N MET A 11 -5.84 -18.89 -2.67
CA MET A 11 -5.24 -17.61 -2.30
C MET A 11 -4.06 -17.29 -3.20
N SER A 12 -4.11 -16.15 -3.87
CA SER A 12 -2.97 -15.62 -4.64
C SER A 12 -2.06 -14.76 -3.76
N ILE A 13 -0.77 -14.89 -3.94
CA ILE A 13 0.27 -14.16 -3.19
C ILE A 13 1.26 -13.56 -4.18
N SER A 14 1.62 -12.30 -3.99
CA SER A 14 2.62 -11.62 -4.82
C SER A 14 3.90 -11.37 -4.03
N SER A 15 5.03 -11.80 -4.55
CA SER A 15 6.35 -11.69 -3.92
C SER A 15 6.69 -10.24 -3.55
N HIS A 16 6.46 -9.29 -4.47
CA HIS A 16 6.75 -7.87 -4.24
C HIS A 16 5.90 -7.19 -3.14
N LYS A 17 4.86 -7.86 -2.61
CA LYS A 17 4.09 -7.36 -1.46
C LYS A 17 4.74 -7.69 -0.11
N ILE A 18 5.75 -8.54 -0.12
CA ILE A 18 6.56 -8.91 1.05
C ILE A 18 8.06 -8.64 0.81
N HIS A 19 8.36 -7.60 0.03
CA HIS A 19 9.72 -7.15 -0.31
C HIS A 19 10.55 -8.14 -1.14
N GLY A 20 9.92 -9.14 -1.76
CA GLY A 20 10.57 -10.03 -2.72
C GLY A 20 10.57 -9.47 -4.15
N PRO A 21 11.17 -10.18 -5.11
CA PRO A 21 11.30 -9.72 -6.48
C PRO A 21 9.94 -9.60 -7.18
N LYS A 22 9.87 -8.66 -8.14
CA LYS A 22 8.73 -8.57 -9.08
C LYS A 22 8.75 -9.77 -10.03
N GLY A 23 7.58 -10.14 -10.55
CA GLY A 23 7.45 -11.24 -11.52
C GLY A 23 7.30 -12.64 -10.89
N ALA A 24 7.40 -12.76 -9.57
CA ALA A 24 7.11 -13.99 -8.85
C ALA A 24 5.84 -13.87 -8.00
N GLY A 25 5.13 -14.96 -7.86
CA GLY A 25 3.95 -15.10 -7.01
C GLY A 25 3.65 -16.55 -6.72
N ALA A 26 2.67 -16.82 -5.88
CA ALA A 26 2.21 -18.16 -5.55
C ALA A 26 0.69 -18.22 -5.54
N LEU A 27 0.16 -19.40 -5.85
CA LEU A 27 -1.23 -19.74 -5.67
C LEU A 27 -1.34 -20.86 -4.64
N PHE A 28 -1.92 -20.57 -3.49
CA PHE A 28 -2.35 -21.61 -2.56
C PHE A 28 -3.61 -22.25 -3.09
N VAL A 29 -3.60 -23.59 -3.14
CA VAL A 29 -4.77 -24.40 -3.53
C VAL A 29 -5.01 -25.43 -2.43
N LYS A 30 -6.16 -25.37 -1.79
CA LYS A 30 -6.54 -26.34 -0.76
C LYS A 30 -6.69 -27.71 -1.38
N LYS A 31 -6.19 -28.73 -0.69
CA LYS A 31 -6.27 -30.13 -1.15
C LYS A 31 -7.74 -30.49 -1.43
N GLY A 32 -8.00 -31.04 -2.63
CA GLY A 32 -9.33 -31.41 -3.10
C GLY A 32 -10.05 -30.33 -3.93
N THR A 33 -9.53 -29.10 -3.96
CA THR A 33 -10.06 -28.06 -4.85
C THR A 33 -9.69 -28.37 -6.30
N ARG A 34 -10.69 -28.45 -7.18
CA ARG A 34 -10.49 -28.70 -8.61
C ARG A 34 -10.25 -27.38 -9.33
N LEU A 35 -9.13 -27.31 -10.08
CA LEU A 35 -8.85 -26.19 -10.98
C LEU A 35 -8.92 -26.66 -12.43
N VAL A 36 -9.48 -25.80 -13.26
CA VAL A 36 -9.46 -25.96 -14.71
C VAL A 36 -8.23 -25.25 -15.26
N GLN A 37 -7.43 -25.96 -16.03
CA GLN A 37 -6.25 -25.41 -16.70
C GLN A 37 -6.70 -24.40 -17.77
N HIS A 38 -6.15 -23.17 -17.68
CA HIS A 38 -6.41 -22.08 -18.64
C HIS A 38 -5.33 -21.93 -19.69
N THR A 39 -4.11 -22.41 -19.42
CA THR A 39 -2.96 -22.36 -20.32
C THR A 39 -2.46 -23.79 -20.54
N PHE A 40 -2.13 -24.12 -21.78
CA PHE A 40 -1.71 -25.46 -22.17
C PHE A 40 -0.24 -25.46 -22.57
N GLY A 41 0.47 -26.55 -22.23
CA GLY A 41 1.90 -26.70 -22.50
C GLY A 41 2.54 -27.82 -21.70
N GLY A 42 3.71 -27.58 -21.12
CA GLY A 42 4.45 -28.55 -20.31
C GLY A 42 3.78 -28.90 -19.00
N LEU A 43 4.48 -29.71 -18.19
CA LEU A 43 3.98 -30.27 -16.94
C LEU A 43 4.28 -29.39 -15.69
N GLN A 44 4.90 -28.22 -15.91
CA GLN A 44 5.34 -27.33 -14.83
C GLN A 44 4.14 -26.93 -13.93
N GLU A 45 4.44 -26.72 -12.65
CA GLU A 45 3.44 -26.33 -11.64
C GLU A 45 2.19 -27.24 -11.65
N GLY A 46 2.38 -28.55 -11.79
CA GLY A 46 1.29 -29.53 -11.84
C GLY A 46 0.34 -29.34 -13.02
N LYS A 47 0.83 -28.88 -14.16
CA LYS A 47 0.08 -28.51 -15.39
C LYS A 47 -0.81 -27.26 -15.26
N ILE A 48 -0.83 -26.60 -14.11
CA ILE A 48 -1.69 -25.43 -13.88
C ILE A 48 -1.06 -24.20 -14.55
N ARG A 49 0.27 -24.07 -14.50
CA ARG A 49 1.01 -22.96 -15.11
C ARG A 49 2.21 -23.50 -15.87
N PRO A 50 2.07 -23.83 -17.15
CA PRO A 50 3.18 -24.31 -18.00
C PRO A 50 4.20 -23.20 -18.28
N GLY A 51 5.39 -23.60 -18.68
CA GLY A 51 6.54 -22.73 -18.98
C GLY A 51 7.62 -22.86 -17.92
N THR A 52 8.87 -22.61 -18.33
CA THR A 52 10.04 -22.68 -17.44
C THR A 52 9.87 -21.80 -16.22
N GLU A 53 10.16 -22.33 -15.07
CA GLU A 53 10.05 -21.64 -13.79
C GLU A 53 11.19 -20.58 -13.68
N PRO A 54 10.86 -19.32 -13.28
CA PRO A 54 11.86 -18.28 -13.07
C PRO A 54 12.56 -18.50 -11.72
N THR A 55 13.41 -19.53 -11.63
CA THR A 55 14.03 -20.02 -10.38
C THR A 55 14.72 -18.93 -9.55
N PRO A 56 15.44 -17.95 -10.13
CA PRO A 56 16.01 -16.85 -9.34
C PRO A 56 14.95 -16.02 -8.61
N ALA A 57 13.83 -15.72 -9.29
CA ALA A 57 12.74 -14.95 -8.69
C ALA A 57 11.97 -15.77 -7.64
N ILE A 58 11.82 -17.08 -7.84
CA ILE A 58 11.22 -18.01 -6.87
C ILE A 58 12.10 -18.12 -5.63
N ALA A 59 13.42 -18.28 -5.80
CA ALA A 59 14.37 -18.30 -4.69
C ALA A 59 14.33 -16.99 -3.88
N GLY A 60 14.32 -15.84 -4.55
CA GLY A 60 14.16 -14.52 -3.92
C GLY A 60 12.83 -14.37 -3.19
N PHE A 61 11.73 -14.95 -3.72
CA PHE A 61 10.45 -14.99 -3.02
C PHE A 61 10.53 -15.84 -1.74
N GLY A 62 11.17 -17.00 -1.80
CA GLY A 62 11.42 -17.86 -0.64
C GLY A 62 12.24 -17.14 0.43
N ALA A 63 13.31 -16.45 0.05
CA ALA A 63 14.13 -15.66 0.96
C ALA A 63 13.32 -14.52 1.63
N ALA A 64 12.52 -13.81 0.85
CA ALA A 64 11.65 -12.76 1.38
C ALA A 64 10.62 -13.34 2.37
N ALA A 65 10.03 -14.48 2.06
CA ALA A 65 9.08 -15.15 2.95
C ALA A 65 9.72 -15.60 4.27
N ALA A 66 10.95 -16.08 4.22
CA ALA A 66 11.71 -16.46 5.41
C ALA A 66 12.14 -15.26 6.27
N ALA A 67 12.33 -14.10 5.66
CA ALA A 67 12.74 -12.86 6.33
C ALA A 67 11.56 -12.04 6.88
N ILE A 68 10.31 -12.49 6.72
CA ILE A 68 9.15 -11.77 7.28
C ILE A 68 9.29 -11.69 8.80
N PRO A 69 9.30 -10.48 9.40
CA PRO A 69 9.31 -10.31 10.85
C PRO A 69 8.07 -10.90 11.50
N ASP A 70 8.10 -11.08 12.84
CA ASP A 70 6.87 -11.41 13.56
C ASP A 70 5.80 -10.36 13.26
N TYR A 71 4.61 -10.85 12.91
CA TYR A 71 3.51 -9.95 12.50
C TYR A 71 3.03 -9.04 13.64
N ARG A 72 3.19 -9.46 14.91
CA ARG A 72 2.79 -8.67 16.08
C ARG A 72 3.72 -7.49 16.29
N GLU A 73 5.03 -7.71 16.16
CA GLU A 73 6.05 -6.66 16.23
C GLU A 73 5.86 -5.66 15.09
N SER A 74 5.67 -6.17 13.87
CA SER A 74 5.42 -5.34 12.68
C SER A 74 4.13 -4.51 12.83
N LEU A 75 3.07 -5.10 13.36
CA LEU A 75 1.80 -4.42 13.60
C LEU A 75 1.94 -3.35 14.68
N LEU A 76 2.63 -3.65 15.78
CA LEU A 76 2.89 -2.70 16.86
C LEU A 76 3.70 -1.50 16.34
N HIS A 77 4.79 -1.76 15.62
CA HIS A 77 5.61 -0.72 15.01
C HIS A 77 4.80 0.18 14.07
N ALA A 78 4.05 -0.41 13.15
CA ALA A 78 3.21 0.35 12.22
C ALA A 78 2.13 1.16 12.95
N THR A 79 1.54 0.61 14.04
CA THR A 79 0.55 1.32 14.86
C THR A 79 1.18 2.54 15.54
N GLN A 80 2.35 2.41 16.14
CA GLN A 80 3.06 3.52 16.76
C GLN A 80 3.41 4.64 15.77
N LEU A 81 3.87 4.26 14.57
CA LEU A 81 4.18 5.23 13.51
C LEU A 81 2.93 5.92 12.96
N ARG A 82 1.84 5.17 12.75
CA ARG A 82 0.55 5.75 12.34
C ARG A 82 0.03 6.74 13.37
N ASP A 83 0.02 6.37 14.64
CA ASP A 83 -0.50 7.22 15.71
C ASP A 83 0.36 8.49 15.86
N TYR A 84 1.67 8.34 15.73
CA TYR A 84 2.58 9.48 15.67
C TYR A 84 2.25 10.39 14.48
N LEU A 85 2.17 9.86 13.26
CA LEU A 85 1.83 10.63 12.06
C LEU A 85 0.48 11.35 12.22
N VAL A 86 -0.55 10.64 12.66
CA VAL A 86 -1.89 11.20 12.84
C VAL A 86 -1.89 12.31 13.89
N SER A 87 -1.15 12.17 14.98
CA SER A 87 -1.02 13.21 16.00
C SER A 87 -0.40 14.50 15.43
N ARG A 88 0.64 14.36 14.60
CA ARG A 88 1.30 15.50 13.92
C ARG A 88 0.39 16.16 12.88
N LEU A 89 -0.30 15.37 12.08
CA LEU A 89 -1.19 15.88 11.03
C LEU A 89 -2.42 16.62 11.60
N LYS A 90 -2.94 16.18 12.74
CA LYS A 90 -4.08 16.83 13.41
C LYS A 90 -3.79 18.27 13.90
N THR A 91 -2.53 18.64 14.05
CA THR A 91 -2.13 20.01 14.44
C THR A 91 -2.12 20.98 13.27
N ILE A 92 -2.35 20.50 12.04
CA ILE A 92 -2.26 21.30 10.81
C ILE A 92 -3.67 21.59 10.30
N ASP A 93 -4.03 22.85 10.23
CA ASP A 93 -5.33 23.27 9.67
C ASP A 93 -5.49 22.80 8.23
N GLY A 94 -6.73 22.40 7.87
CA GLY A 94 -7.08 21.94 6.52
C GLY A 94 -6.49 20.59 6.16
N ILE A 95 -6.05 19.81 7.14
CA ILE A 95 -5.77 18.38 6.97
C ILE A 95 -6.95 17.57 7.55
N ARG A 96 -7.48 16.70 6.71
CA ARG A 96 -8.49 15.72 7.10
C ARG A 96 -7.90 14.32 7.08
N ILE A 97 -8.08 13.56 8.15
CA ILE A 97 -7.78 12.13 8.18
C ILE A 97 -9.01 11.39 7.66
N ASN A 98 -8.86 10.66 6.55
CA ASN A 98 -9.95 9.90 5.93
C ASN A 98 -10.01 8.46 6.43
N SER A 99 -8.86 7.89 6.85
CA SER A 99 -8.80 6.54 7.40
C SER A 99 -9.56 6.45 8.74
N PRO A 100 -10.43 5.43 8.93
CA PRO A 100 -11.04 5.13 10.21
C PRO A 100 -10.00 4.85 11.30
N ALA A 101 -10.38 5.05 12.57
CA ALA A 101 -9.47 4.84 13.70
C ALA A 101 -9.01 3.37 13.84
N ASP A 102 -9.87 2.43 13.43
CA ASP A 102 -9.65 0.98 13.44
C ASP A 102 -9.07 0.44 12.13
N ALA A 103 -8.69 1.31 11.18
CA ALA A 103 -8.04 0.92 9.94
C ALA A 103 -6.68 0.25 10.19
N LEU A 104 -6.27 -0.62 9.26
CA LEU A 104 -4.91 -1.19 9.27
C LEU A 104 -3.86 -0.07 9.30
N PRO A 105 -2.87 -0.13 10.21
CA PRO A 105 -1.94 0.99 10.45
C PRO A 105 -0.94 1.20 9.31
N TYR A 106 -0.81 0.26 8.40
CA TYR A 106 0.13 0.35 7.27
C TYR A 106 -0.24 1.39 6.23
N ILE A 107 -1.50 1.85 6.22
CA ILE A 107 -2.00 2.81 5.24
C ILE A 107 -2.82 3.88 5.95
N THR A 108 -2.40 5.14 5.80
CA THR A 108 -3.16 6.30 6.24
C THR A 108 -3.57 7.12 5.02
N ASN A 109 -4.85 7.38 4.88
CA ASN A 109 -5.37 8.27 3.85
C ASN A 109 -5.75 9.61 4.49
N ILE A 110 -5.29 10.69 3.88
CA ILE A 110 -5.56 12.06 4.30
C ILE A 110 -6.03 12.87 3.10
N SER A 111 -6.68 14.01 3.35
CA SER A 111 -6.92 15.04 2.31
C SER A 111 -6.30 16.35 2.76
N VAL A 112 -5.70 17.08 1.81
CA VAL A 112 -5.11 18.40 2.02
C VAL A 112 -6.00 19.43 1.36
N GLU A 113 -6.78 20.14 2.13
CA GLU A 113 -7.79 21.09 1.64
C GLU A 113 -7.19 22.14 0.68
N GLY A 114 -7.86 22.32 -0.45
CA GLY A 114 -7.52 23.32 -1.44
C GLY A 114 -6.34 22.99 -2.35
N ILE A 115 -5.68 21.84 -2.18
CA ILE A 115 -4.55 21.41 -3.02
C ILE A 115 -4.89 20.07 -3.70
N PRO A 116 -5.03 20.04 -5.04
CA PRO A 116 -5.25 18.80 -5.78
C PRO A 116 -4.14 17.77 -5.49
N SER A 117 -4.52 16.50 -5.37
CA SER A 117 -3.57 15.41 -5.02
C SER A 117 -2.38 15.34 -5.97
N GLU A 118 -2.56 15.52 -7.28
CA GLU A 118 -1.48 15.49 -8.26
C GLU A 118 -0.47 16.62 -8.06
N VAL A 119 -0.94 17.82 -7.72
CA VAL A 119 -0.08 18.97 -7.42
C VAL A 119 0.76 18.70 -6.18
N MET A 120 0.12 18.16 -5.12
CA MET A 120 0.83 17.78 -3.90
C MET A 120 1.83 16.66 -4.14
N LEU A 121 1.48 15.63 -4.93
CA LEU A 121 2.38 14.55 -5.29
C LEU A 121 3.65 15.06 -5.99
N ASN A 122 3.49 15.95 -6.97
CA ASN A 122 4.60 16.55 -7.69
C ASN A 122 5.50 17.37 -6.76
N TYR A 123 4.89 18.17 -5.88
CA TYR A 123 5.64 18.97 -4.90
C TYR A 123 6.47 18.09 -3.96
N LEU A 124 5.85 17.08 -3.35
CA LEU A 124 6.50 16.15 -2.44
C LEU A 124 7.57 15.31 -3.15
N SER A 125 7.32 14.88 -4.39
CA SER A 125 8.29 14.13 -5.20
C SER A 125 9.56 14.94 -5.47
N ASN A 126 9.46 16.26 -5.70
CA ASN A 126 10.62 17.15 -5.86
C ASN A 126 11.45 17.27 -4.57
N MET A 127 10.87 16.95 -3.42
CA MET A 127 11.56 16.85 -2.14
C MET A 127 12.08 15.42 -1.84
N GLY A 128 11.90 14.47 -2.77
CA GLY A 128 12.25 13.06 -2.55
C GLY A 128 11.24 12.29 -1.68
N ILE A 129 10.03 12.83 -1.47
CA ILE A 129 8.97 12.21 -0.68
C ILE A 129 7.95 11.56 -1.62
N TYR A 130 7.79 10.24 -1.53
CA TYR A 130 6.94 9.48 -2.43
C TYR A 130 5.70 8.94 -1.71
N VAL A 131 4.55 9.53 -2.01
CA VAL A 131 3.22 9.12 -1.58
C VAL A 131 2.35 8.80 -2.81
N SER A 132 1.07 8.46 -2.62
CA SER A 132 0.18 8.12 -3.75
C SER A 132 -1.18 8.81 -3.60
N SER A 133 -1.82 9.17 -4.70
CA SER A 133 -3.21 9.68 -4.72
C SER A 133 -4.28 8.59 -4.74
N GLY A 134 -3.89 7.31 -4.92
CA GLY A 134 -4.86 6.22 -5.04
C GLY A 134 -4.23 4.83 -5.01
N SER A 135 -4.92 3.83 -5.54
CA SER A 135 -4.34 2.50 -5.74
C SER A 135 -3.37 2.51 -6.92
N ALA A 136 -2.30 1.72 -6.82
CA ALA A 136 -1.27 1.63 -7.87
C ALA A 136 -1.81 1.23 -9.26
N CYS A 137 -3.00 0.60 -9.32
CA CYS A 137 -3.62 0.12 -10.55
C CYS A 137 -4.60 1.12 -11.20
N SER A 138 -4.86 2.27 -10.60
CA SER A 138 -5.89 3.22 -11.09
C SER A 138 -5.30 4.54 -11.57
N LYS A 139 -4.36 4.48 -12.53
CA LYS A 139 -3.82 5.69 -13.20
C LYS A 139 -4.97 6.54 -13.76
N GLY A 140 -5.10 7.78 -13.27
CA GLY A 140 -6.08 8.76 -13.75
C GLY A 140 -7.53 8.53 -13.29
N HIS A 141 -7.83 7.51 -12.49
CA HIS A 141 -9.18 7.27 -11.97
C HIS A 141 -9.28 7.61 -10.48
N LYS A 142 -10.38 8.27 -10.10
CA LYS A 142 -10.71 8.56 -8.70
C LYS A 142 -10.81 7.27 -7.88
N SER A 143 -10.36 7.32 -6.64
CA SER A 143 -10.38 6.17 -5.74
C SER A 143 -11.79 5.60 -5.55
N ARG A 144 -12.01 4.37 -6.01
CA ARG A 144 -13.27 3.65 -5.78
C ARG A 144 -13.52 3.39 -4.29
N VAL A 145 -12.46 3.23 -3.50
CA VAL A 145 -12.55 3.01 -2.06
C VAL A 145 -13.11 4.26 -1.38
N LEU A 146 -12.56 5.45 -1.67
CA LEU A 146 -13.03 6.70 -1.07
C LEU A 146 -14.46 7.04 -1.51
N LYS A 147 -14.85 6.69 -2.74
CA LYS A 147 -16.24 6.78 -3.21
C LYS A 147 -17.17 5.85 -2.44
N ALA A 148 -16.76 4.62 -2.22
CA ALA A 148 -17.53 3.65 -1.44
C ALA A 148 -17.67 4.06 0.05
N MET A 149 -16.74 4.88 0.55
CA MET A 149 -16.83 5.51 1.88
C MET A 149 -17.73 6.75 1.88
N ASN A 150 -18.40 7.09 0.76
CA ASN A 150 -19.27 8.25 0.58
C ASN A 150 -18.58 9.60 0.88
N LEU A 151 -17.27 9.72 0.58
CA LEU A 151 -16.57 10.97 0.71
C LEU A 151 -16.89 11.88 -0.48
N SER A 152 -16.94 13.21 -0.22
CA SER A 152 -17.21 14.21 -1.27
C SER A 152 -16.09 14.25 -2.30
N GLU A 153 -16.42 14.73 -3.51
CA GLU A 153 -15.47 14.87 -4.61
C GLU A 153 -14.25 15.74 -4.23
N ASP A 154 -14.45 16.81 -3.46
CA ASP A 154 -13.37 17.69 -3.02
C ASP A 154 -12.37 16.96 -2.12
N ILE A 155 -12.87 16.12 -1.19
CA ILE A 155 -12.05 15.27 -0.33
C ILE A 155 -11.28 14.24 -1.18
N ILE A 156 -11.96 13.61 -2.15
CA ILE A 156 -11.34 12.60 -3.02
C ILE A 156 -10.26 13.22 -3.91
N ASN A 157 -10.50 14.41 -4.46
CA ASN A 157 -9.57 15.10 -5.36
C ASN A 157 -8.30 15.60 -4.65
N THR A 158 -8.35 15.78 -3.33
CA THR A 158 -7.22 16.24 -2.51
C THR A 158 -6.59 15.13 -1.69
N ALA A 159 -7.00 13.86 -1.91
CA ALA A 159 -6.61 12.73 -1.10
C ALA A 159 -5.20 12.22 -1.40
N LEU A 160 -4.45 11.93 -0.34
CA LEU A 160 -3.13 11.29 -0.39
C LEU A 160 -3.17 10.00 0.41
N ARG A 161 -2.52 8.96 -0.12
CA ARG A 161 -2.28 7.70 0.58
C ARG A 161 -0.84 7.64 1.03
N ILE A 162 -0.64 7.59 2.33
CA ILE A 162 0.65 7.39 2.99
C ILE A 162 0.75 5.93 3.37
N SER A 163 1.82 5.27 2.97
CA SER A 163 2.07 3.85 3.28
C SER A 163 3.29 3.72 4.18
N ILE A 164 3.16 2.92 5.24
CA ILE A 164 4.18 2.64 6.25
C ILE A 164 4.67 1.21 6.08
N SER A 165 5.96 0.98 6.18
CA SER A 165 6.59 -0.33 6.16
C SER A 165 7.43 -0.55 7.43
N VAL A 166 8.02 -1.74 7.56
CA VAL A 166 8.97 -2.06 8.65
C VAL A 166 10.24 -1.22 8.61
N PHE A 167 10.51 -0.56 7.50
CA PHE A 167 11.69 0.32 7.33
C PHE A 167 11.39 1.79 7.59
N THR A 168 10.12 2.16 7.74
CA THR A 168 9.71 3.55 7.94
C THR A 168 10.13 4.05 9.32
N THR A 169 10.68 5.27 9.38
CA THR A 169 11.13 5.93 10.60
C THR A 169 10.27 7.14 10.96
N LYS A 170 10.34 7.58 12.22
CA LYS A 170 9.69 8.84 12.64
C LYS A 170 10.24 10.06 11.91
N GLN A 171 11.54 10.09 11.63
CA GLN A 171 12.19 11.19 10.91
C GLN A 171 11.63 11.35 9.48
N GLU A 172 11.39 10.23 8.78
CA GLU A 172 10.75 10.28 7.46
C GLU A 172 9.30 10.79 7.53
N LEU A 173 8.57 10.45 8.60
CA LEU A 173 7.23 10.99 8.84
C LEU A 173 7.24 12.47 9.19
N ASP A 174 8.21 12.94 9.97
CA ASP A 174 8.41 14.36 10.23
C ASP A 174 8.72 15.13 8.95
N TYR A 175 9.62 14.60 8.12
CA TYR A 175 9.95 15.20 6.83
C TYR A 175 8.74 15.27 5.88
N LEU A 176 7.90 14.24 5.87
CA LEU A 176 6.63 14.28 5.14
C LEU A 176 5.71 15.39 5.66
N VAL A 177 5.56 15.52 6.98
CA VAL A 177 4.72 16.55 7.61
C VAL A 177 5.24 17.95 7.26
N GLU A 178 6.54 18.18 7.35
CA GLU A 178 7.19 19.44 6.94
C GLU A 178 6.96 19.74 5.46
N GLY A 179 7.06 18.74 4.59
CA GLY A 179 6.77 18.88 3.16
C GLY A 179 5.32 19.29 2.89
N ILE A 180 4.36 18.71 3.59
CA ILE A 180 2.93 19.09 3.48
C ILE A 180 2.71 20.52 3.96
N VAL A 181 3.30 20.92 5.09
CA VAL A 181 3.20 22.29 5.62
C VAL A 181 3.80 23.31 4.64
N SER A 182 4.99 23.02 4.12
CA SER A 182 5.68 23.87 3.15
C SER A 182 4.87 24.02 1.85
N ALA A 183 4.31 22.94 1.33
CA ALA A 183 3.42 22.97 0.16
C ALA A 183 2.22 23.91 0.38
N ARG A 184 1.56 23.77 1.53
CA ARG A 184 0.41 24.63 1.87
C ARG A 184 0.78 26.13 1.96
N GLN A 185 1.93 26.44 2.53
CA GLN A 185 2.40 27.83 2.63
C GLN A 185 2.75 28.39 1.26
N THR A 186 3.41 27.62 0.42
CA THR A 186 3.82 28.04 -0.94
C THR A 186 2.60 28.26 -1.83
N MET A 187 1.62 27.35 -1.80
CA MET A 187 0.46 27.41 -2.68
C MET A 187 -0.60 28.43 -2.22
N LYS A 188 -0.66 28.75 -0.91
CA LYS A 188 -1.48 29.88 -0.42
C LYS A 188 -0.99 31.23 -0.90
N ARG A 189 0.32 31.37 -1.20
CA ARG A 189 0.90 32.62 -1.72
C ARG A 189 0.66 32.82 -3.21
N LEU A 190 0.26 31.76 -3.94
CA LEU A 190 0.00 31.79 -5.38
C LEU A 190 -1.47 32.05 -5.72
N LYS A 191 -2.35 32.18 -4.73
CA LYS A 191 -3.75 32.58 -4.86
C LYS A 191 -3.91 34.06 -4.53
#